data_916bd0db820cc255239900adc838439c
#
_entry.id   916bd0db820cc255239900adc838439c
#
_cell.length_a   1.000
_cell.length_b   1.000
_cell.length_c   1.000
_cell.angle_alpha   90.00
_cell.angle_beta   90.00
_cell.angle_gamma   90.00
#
_symmetry.space_group_name_H-M   'P 1'
#
loop_
_entity.id
_entity.type
_entity.pdbx_description
1 polymer ?
#
loop_
_entity_poly.entity_id
_entity_poly.type
_entity_poly.pdbx_seq_one_letter_code
_entity_poly.pdbx_strand_id
1 'polypeptide(L)'
;GPRGGMLLCNDEAIAKKLNSAIFPGSQGGPLEHIIAAKAVALGEALKPEFKEYQTQIVKNAAVLAQSILEGGLDLVSGGTDNHLMLVDLRPAHLTGKEMEHRLDEVYITVNKNAIPNDPEKPFVTSGIRVGTPAVTSRGFKEEEMKVVGSLICQCARDDFQSNIESLRAQVKAL
;
A
#
# COMPACT_ATOMS: atom_id res chain seq x y z
N GLY A 1 -10.74 4.40 -7.36
CA GLY A 1 -11.22 5.13 -8.54
C GLY A 1 -10.28 5.00 -9.72
N PRO A 2 -10.60 5.62 -10.88
CA PRO A 2 -9.76 5.58 -12.07
C PRO A 2 -8.47 6.37 -11.88
N ARG A 3 -7.44 6.05 -12.65
CA ARG A 3 -6.24 6.89 -12.73
C ARG A 3 -6.57 8.23 -13.40
N GLY A 4 -6.04 9.31 -12.86
CA GLY A 4 -6.23 10.65 -13.40
C GLY A 4 -5.88 11.71 -12.38
N GLY A 5 -5.67 12.94 -12.87
CA GLY A 5 -5.44 14.10 -12.03
C GLY A 5 -6.73 14.92 -11.82
N MET A 6 -6.69 15.81 -10.83
CA MET A 6 -7.70 16.83 -10.60
C MET A 6 -7.00 18.09 -10.10
N LEU A 7 -7.30 19.23 -10.72
CA LEU A 7 -6.83 20.54 -10.28
C LEU A 7 -8.02 21.33 -9.76
N LEU A 8 -7.91 21.83 -8.54
CA LEU A 8 -8.96 22.59 -7.85
C LEU A 8 -8.41 23.99 -7.53
N CYS A 9 -9.15 25.02 -7.86
CA CYS A 9 -8.83 26.37 -7.44
C CYS A 9 -10.09 27.24 -7.35
N ASN A 10 -10.04 28.27 -6.50
CA ASN A 10 -11.13 29.24 -6.32
C ASN A 10 -10.82 30.60 -6.96
N ASP A 11 -9.63 30.77 -7.55
CA ASP A 11 -9.22 31.99 -8.22
C ASP A 11 -9.48 31.89 -9.73
N GLU A 12 -10.30 32.81 -10.26
CA GLU A 12 -10.70 32.76 -11.67
C GLU A 12 -9.54 33.02 -12.64
N ALA A 13 -8.57 33.87 -12.27
CA ALA A 13 -7.42 34.15 -13.12
C ALA A 13 -6.47 32.96 -13.18
N ILE A 14 -6.33 32.23 -12.06
CA ILE A 14 -5.57 30.98 -12.00
C ILE A 14 -6.32 29.89 -12.79
N ALA A 15 -7.64 29.76 -12.64
CA ALA A 15 -8.45 28.80 -13.38
C ALA A 15 -8.31 28.94 -14.90
N LYS A 16 -8.31 30.16 -15.42
CA LYS A 16 -8.07 30.43 -16.84
C LYS A 16 -6.70 29.94 -17.31
N LYS A 17 -5.65 30.17 -16.50
CA LYS A 17 -4.29 29.70 -16.82
C LYS A 17 -4.19 28.17 -16.79
N LEU A 18 -4.81 27.52 -15.79
CA LEU A 18 -4.87 26.07 -15.67
C LEU A 18 -5.60 25.44 -16.85
N ASN A 19 -6.76 25.98 -17.24
CA ASN A 19 -7.52 25.50 -18.38
C ASN A 19 -6.70 25.60 -19.69
N SER A 20 -6.02 26.72 -19.92
CA SER A 20 -5.17 26.91 -21.09
C SER A 20 -3.94 26.00 -21.08
N ALA A 21 -3.35 25.76 -19.92
CA ALA A 21 -2.21 24.85 -19.77
C ALA A 21 -2.61 23.38 -20.02
N ILE A 22 -3.82 22.99 -19.64
CA ILE A 22 -4.35 21.66 -19.94
C ILE A 22 -4.72 21.55 -21.42
N PHE A 23 -5.54 22.45 -21.92
CA PHE A 23 -5.98 22.44 -23.32
C PHE A 23 -5.89 23.86 -23.93
N PRO A 24 -5.14 24.06 -25.02
CA PRO A 24 -4.39 23.04 -25.79
C PRO A 24 -2.95 22.83 -25.33
N GLY A 25 -2.53 23.35 -24.18
CA GLY A 25 -1.13 23.41 -23.78
C GLY A 25 -0.44 22.05 -23.63
N SER A 26 -1.08 21.08 -22.99
CA SER A 26 -0.46 19.77 -22.69
C SER A 26 -1.33 18.57 -23.08
N GLN A 27 -2.64 18.75 -23.27
CA GLN A 27 -3.60 17.69 -23.55
C GLN A 27 -4.51 18.05 -24.73
N GLY A 28 -5.25 17.07 -25.24
CA GLY A 28 -6.27 17.24 -26.29
C GLY A 28 -7.67 16.92 -25.76
N GLY A 29 -8.46 16.17 -26.55
CA GLY A 29 -9.82 15.80 -26.18
C GLY A 29 -9.91 15.06 -24.85
N PRO A 30 -10.93 15.36 -24.03
CA PRO A 30 -11.08 14.73 -22.72
C PRO A 30 -11.43 13.25 -22.83
N LEU A 31 -10.93 12.46 -21.88
CA LEU A 31 -11.29 11.06 -21.72
C LEU A 31 -12.59 11.00 -20.87
N GLU A 32 -13.74 11.13 -21.51
CA GLU A 32 -15.04 11.25 -20.82
C GLU A 32 -15.37 10.02 -19.95
N HIS A 33 -14.96 8.82 -20.37
CA HIS A 33 -15.13 7.62 -19.55
C HIS A 33 -14.34 7.70 -18.23
N ILE A 34 -13.17 8.35 -18.20
CA ILE A 34 -12.41 8.61 -16.97
C ILE A 34 -13.13 9.65 -16.10
N ILE A 35 -13.71 10.69 -16.72
CA ILE A 35 -14.48 11.71 -16.00
C ILE A 35 -15.71 11.06 -15.34
N ALA A 36 -16.45 10.25 -16.09
CA ALA A 36 -17.59 9.50 -15.56
C ALA A 36 -17.20 8.56 -14.43
N ALA A 37 -16.09 7.84 -14.58
CA ALA A 37 -15.57 6.94 -13.54
C ALA A 37 -15.14 7.71 -12.26
N LYS A 38 -14.59 8.94 -12.39
CA LYS A 38 -14.32 9.82 -11.25
C LYS A 38 -15.60 10.23 -10.54
N ALA A 39 -16.64 10.60 -11.29
CA ALA A 39 -17.93 10.98 -10.72
C ALA A 39 -18.54 9.83 -9.90
N VAL A 40 -18.50 8.60 -10.41
CA VAL A 40 -18.94 7.40 -9.68
C VAL A 40 -18.12 7.19 -8.40
N ALA A 41 -16.79 7.21 -8.50
CA ALA A 41 -15.91 7.02 -7.36
C ALA A 41 -16.10 8.08 -6.26
N LEU A 42 -16.28 9.34 -6.63
CA LEU A 42 -16.55 10.41 -5.68
C LEU A 42 -17.97 10.30 -5.09
N GLY A 43 -18.97 9.88 -5.88
CA GLY A 43 -20.31 9.59 -5.39
C GLY A 43 -20.34 8.44 -4.37
N GLU A 44 -19.54 7.39 -4.58
CA GLU A 44 -19.35 6.32 -3.59
C GLU A 44 -18.66 6.84 -2.32
N ALA A 45 -17.63 7.68 -2.46
CA ALA A 45 -16.89 8.25 -1.34
C ALA A 45 -17.74 9.18 -0.44
N LEU A 46 -18.85 9.71 -0.92
CA LEU A 46 -19.79 10.51 -0.14
C LEU A 46 -20.73 9.68 0.73
N LYS A 47 -20.78 8.36 0.55
CA LYS A 47 -21.70 7.48 1.30
C LYS A 47 -21.15 7.16 2.69
N PRO A 48 -22.03 6.96 3.69
CA PRO A 48 -21.62 6.59 5.05
C PRO A 48 -20.77 5.30 5.09
N GLU A 49 -21.11 4.30 4.30
CA GLU A 49 -20.42 3.01 4.23
C GLU A 49 -18.94 3.17 3.80
N PHE A 50 -18.64 4.18 2.99
CA PHE A 50 -17.27 4.48 2.61
C PHE A 50 -16.44 4.97 3.81
N LYS A 51 -17.05 5.76 4.70
CA LYS A 51 -16.39 6.19 5.95
C LYS A 51 -16.08 5.00 6.86
N GLU A 52 -17.02 4.05 6.98
CA GLU A 52 -16.80 2.82 7.74
C GLU A 52 -15.66 2.00 7.16
N TYR A 53 -15.66 1.81 5.84
CA TYR A 53 -14.57 1.14 5.11
C TYR A 53 -13.21 1.80 5.34
N GLN A 54 -13.11 3.13 5.22
CA GLN A 54 -11.87 3.86 5.46
C GLN A 54 -11.40 3.76 6.91
N THR A 55 -12.33 3.77 7.86
CA THR A 55 -12.02 3.58 9.29
C THR A 55 -11.44 2.20 9.54
N GLN A 56 -11.99 1.16 8.91
CA GLN A 56 -11.47 -0.19 9.02
C GLN A 56 -10.08 -0.32 8.39
N ILE A 57 -9.82 0.33 7.25
CA ILE A 57 -8.49 0.36 6.61
C ILE A 57 -7.43 0.87 7.60
N VAL A 58 -7.70 1.99 8.26
CA VAL A 58 -6.75 2.61 9.20
C VAL A 58 -6.55 1.72 10.44
N LYS A 59 -7.61 1.13 10.99
CA LYS A 59 -7.50 0.17 12.09
C LYS A 59 -6.65 -1.05 11.70
N ASN A 60 -6.92 -1.62 10.55
CA ASN A 60 -6.16 -2.74 10.02
C ASN A 60 -4.68 -2.38 9.84
N ALA A 61 -4.39 -1.18 9.32
CA ALA A 61 -3.01 -0.73 9.15
C ALA A 61 -2.28 -0.56 10.49
N ALA A 62 -2.94 -0.01 11.50
CA ALA A 62 -2.35 0.13 12.83
C ALA A 62 -2.01 -1.23 13.48
N VAL A 63 -2.93 -2.20 13.39
CA VAL A 63 -2.70 -3.56 13.91
C VAL A 63 -1.61 -4.29 13.13
N LEU A 64 -1.60 -4.17 11.80
CA LEU A 64 -0.55 -4.75 10.96
C LEU A 64 0.82 -4.16 11.30
N ALA A 65 0.91 -2.84 11.47
CA ALA A 65 2.13 -2.15 11.88
C ALA A 65 2.66 -2.68 13.21
N GLN A 66 1.78 -2.79 14.21
CA GLN A 66 2.12 -3.32 15.54
C GLN A 66 2.63 -4.77 15.43
N SER A 67 1.93 -5.62 14.67
CA SER A 67 2.32 -7.02 14.48
C SER A 67 3.70 -7.16 13.80
N ILE A 68 4.02 -6.29 12.84
CA ILE A 68 5.31 -6.26 12.16
C ILE A 68 6.44 -5.86 13.13
N LEU A 69 6.21 -4.83 13.96
CA LEU A 69 7.16 -4.39 14.99
C LEU A 69 7.40 -5.48 16.04
N GLU A 70 6.34 -6.11 16.54
CA GLU A 70 6.42 -7.23 17.49
C GLU A 70 7.14 -8.44 16.89
N GLY A 71 7.06 -8.63 15.59
CA GLY A 71 7.77 -9.67 14.85
C GLY A 71 9.25 -9.38 14.60
N GLY A 72 9.74 -8.19 14.99
CA GLY A 72 11.15 -7.82 14.96
C GLY A 72 11.60 -7.12 13.67
N LEU A 73 10.69 -6.67 12.81
CA LEU A 73 11.00 -5.78 11.70
C LEU A 73 10.74 -4.33 12.07
N ASP A 74 11.46 -3.41 11.46
CA ASP A 74 11.34 -1.98 11.70
C ASP A 74 10.41 -1.29 10.70
N LEU A 75 9.72 -0.25 11.16
CA LEU A 75 8.95 0.66 10.32
C LEU A 75 9.64 2.02 10.23
N VAL A 76 9.76 2.57 9.01
CA VAL A 76 10.45 3.84 8.76
C VAL A 76 9.95 4.98 9.64
N SER A 77 8.64 5.04 9.91
CA SER A 77 8.00 6.06 10.77
C SER A 77 7.66 5.56 12.19
N GLY A 78 8.10 4.37 12.56
CA GLY A 78 7.75 3.73 13.84
C GLY A 78 6.29 3.29 13.96
N GLY A 79 5.50 3.42 12.89
CA GLY A 79 4.08 3.07 12.83
C GLY A 79 3.40 3.68 11.62
N THR A 80 2.07 3.76 11.65
CA THR A 80 1.28 4.41 10.60
C THR A 80 0.00 5.04 11.17
N ASP A 81 -0.40 6.17 10.60
CA ASP A 81 -1.67 6.86 10.85
C ASP A 81 -2.62 6.83 9.64
N ASN A 82 -2.23 6.10 8.58
CA ASN A 82 -2.99 5.99 7.34
C ASN A 82 -3.14 4.54 6.88
N HIS A 83 -3.19 4.29 5.59
CA HIS A 83 -3.49 2.98 4.99
C HIS A 83 -2.26 2.15 4.61
N LEU A 84 -1.05 2.69 4.74
CA LEU A 84 0.18 2.02 4.32
C LEU A 84 1.35 2.32 5.27
N MET A 85 2.40 1.52 5.16
CA MET A 85 3.66 1.69 5.87
C MET A 85 4.84 1.24 5.00
N LEU A 86 6.02 1.75 5.32
CA LEU A 86 7.28 1.28 4.78
C LEU A 86 8.01 0.46 5.84
N VAL A 87 8.32 -0.78 5.51
CA VAL A 87 9.11 -1.68 6.36
C VAL A 87 10.58 -1.53 5.99
N ASP A 88 11.42 -1.28 6.97
CA ASP A 88 12.88 -1.27 6.82
C ASP A 88 13.42 -2.69 7.04
N LEU A 89 14.08 -3.24 6.03
CA LEU A 89 14.57 -4.61 6.03
C LEU A 89 16.06 -4.73 6.41
N ARG A 90 16.75 -3.60 6.59
CA ARG A 90 18.19 -3.58 6.94
C ARG A 90 18.48 -4.34 8.23
N PRO A 91 17.68 -4.24 9.30
CA PRO A 91 17.90 -5.05 10.52
C PRO A 91 17.80 -6.56 10.29
N ALA A 92 17.02 -6.99 9.31
CA ALA A 92 16.91 -8.39 8.90
C ALA A 92 17.95 -8.83 7.86
N HIS A 93 18.88 -7.94 7.48
CA HIS A 93 19.89 -8.18 6.44
C HIS A 93 19.30 -8.61 5.09
N LEU A 94 18.11 -8.14 4.75
CA LEU A 94 17.40 -8.42 3.51
C LEU A 94 17.28 -7.17 2.64
N THR A 95 17.23 -7.38 1.33
CA THR A 95 16.86 -6.35 0.38
C THR A 95 15.37 -6.36 0.11
N GLY A 96 14.83 -5.21 -0.35
CA GLY A 96 13.44 -5.11 -0.77
C GLY A 96 13.11 -6.09 -1.89
N LYS A 97 14.03 -6.29 -2.84
CA LYS A 97 13.89 -7.25 -3.95
C LYS A 97 13.77 -8.69 -3.47
N GLU A 98 14.60 -9.07 -2.51
CA GLU A 98 14.57 -10.43 -1.96
C GLU A 98 13.28 -10.67 -1.17
N MET A 99 12.89 -9.73 -0.32
CA MET A 99 11.68 -9.85 0.47
C MET A 99 10.42 -9.86 -0.39
N GLU A 100 10.35 -9.01 -1.45
CA GLU A 100 9.28 -9.04 -2.45
C GLU A 100 9.15 -10.44 -3.07
N HIS A 101 10.27 -11.06 -3.44
CA HIS A 101 10.28 -12.41 -4.00
C HIS A 101 9.81 -13.47 -3.00
N ARG A 102 10.34 -13.48 -1.76
CA ARG A 102 9.92 -14.42 -0.71
C ARG A 102 8.42 -14.34 -0.42
N LEU A 103 7.89 -13.14 -0.34
CA LEU A 103 6.46 -12.92 -0.08
C LEU A 103 5.59 -13.37 -1.27
N ASP A 104 6.03 -13.13 -2.51
CA ASP A 104 5.33 -13.59 -3.71
C ASP A 104 5.25 -15.13 -3.76
N GLU A 105 6.31 -15.83 -3.36
CA GLU A 105 6.33 -17.29 -3.28
C GLU A 105 5.27 -17.86 -2.33
N VAL A 106 4.85 -17.10 -1.34
CA VAL A 106 3.81 -17.50 -0.38
C VAL A 106 2.47 -16.76 -0.61
N TYR A 107 2.30 -16.16 -1.79
CA TYR A 107 1.07 -15.47 -2.22
C TYR A 107 0.73 -14.17 -1.46
N ILE A 108 1.71 -13.54 -0.86
CA ILE A 108 1.59 -12.21 -0.25
C ILE A 108 2.20 -11.19 -1.21
N THR A 109 1.36 -10.41 -1.90
CA THR A 109 1.81 -9.41 -2.86
C THR A 109 2.15 -8.09 -2.18
N VAL A 110 3.40 -7.66 -2.29
CA VAL A 110 3.91 -6.36 -1.88
C VAL A 110 4.71 -5.74 -3.01
N ASN A 111 5.26 -4.55 -2.82
CA ASN A 111 6.29 -4.01 -3.71
C ASN A 111 7.52 -3.59 -2.91
N LYS A 112 8.70 -3.86 -3.48
CA LYS A 112 9.93 -3.27 -2.99
C LYS A 112 9.85 -1.75 -3.07
N ASN A 113 10.42 -1.06 -2.11
CA ASN A 113 10.37 0.39 -2.00
C ASN A 113 11.64 0.94 -1.36
N ALA A 114 12.17 2.03 -1.93
CA ALA A 114 13.27 2.74 -1.29
C ALA A 114 12.81 3.35 0.04
N ILE A 115 13.71 3.33 1.01
CA ILE A 115 13.53 3.98 2.30
C ILE A 115 14.36 5.27 2.37
N PRO A 116 14.13 6.17 3.33
CA PRO A 116 14.96 7.35 3.50
C PRO A 116 16.45 6.99 3.67
N ASN A 117 17.31 7.67 2.93
CA ASN A 117 18.77 7.42 2.89
C ASN A 117 19.11 5.96 2.52
N ASP A 118 18.37 5.39 1.59
CA ASP A 118 18.54 4.01 1.15
C ASP A 118 19.94 3.80 0.56
N PRO A 119 20.76 2.86 1.08
CA PRO A 119 22.08 2.57 0.55
C PRO A 119 22.03 1.77 -0.76
N GLU A 120 20.89 1.12 -1.06
CA GLU A 120 20.71 0.28 -2.22
C GLU A 120 20.27 1.05 -3.47
N LYS A 121 20.51 0.47 -4.64
CA LYS A 121 20.04 1.01 -5.92
C LYS A 121 18.50 0.92 -6.03
N PRO A 122 17.85 1.79 -6.83
CA PRO A 122 16.38 1.82 -6.97
C PRO A 122 15.72 0.50 -7.40
N PHE A 123 16.46 -0.40 -8.07
CA PHE A 123 15.95 -1.71 -8.49
C PHE A 123 16.13 -2.81 -7.44
N VAL A 124 16.84 -2.53 -6.35
CA VAL A 124 17.10 -3.46 -5.23
C VAL A 124 16.31 -3.03 -4.01
N THR A 125 16.53 -1.80 -3.54
CA THR A 125 15.93 -1.15 -2.37
C THR A 125 16.20 -1.87 -1.04
N SER A 126 16.00 -1.19 0.07
CA SER A 126 16.17 -1.76 1.42
C SER A 126 14.84 -1.92 2.16
N GLY A 127 13.73 -1.67 1.50
CA GLY A 127 12.41 -1.77 2.12
C GLY A 127 11.33 -2.36 1.22
N ILE A 128 10.18 -2.60 1.82
CA ILE A 128 8.93 -2.94 1.13
C ILE A 128 7.82 -1.99 1.58
N ARG A 129 6.83 -1.79 0.71
CA ARG A 129 5.61 -1.05 1.03
C ARG A 129 4.46 -2.02 1.24
N VAL A 130 3.80 -1.90 2.37
CA VAL A 130 2.66 -2.72 2.76
C VAL A 130 1.46 -1.82 3.02
N GLY A 131 0.27 -2.26 2.63
CA GLY A 131 -0.96 -1.49 2.82
C GLY A 131 -2.19 -2.36 2.91
N THR A 132 -3.27 -1.84 3.49
CA THR A 132 -4.45 -2.60 3.90
C THR A 132 -5.74 -2.42 3.09
N PRO A 133 -5.85 -1.49 2.11
CA PRO A 133 -7.13 -1.29 1.40
C PRO A 133 -7.65 -2.55 0.69
N ALA A 134 -6.78 -3.28 -0.01
CA ALA A 134 -7.18 -4.45 -0.79
C ALA A 134 -7.70 -5.60 0.09
N VAL A 135 -7.01 -5.89 1.19
CA VAL A 135 -7.41 -6.95 2.13
C VAL A 135 -8.65 -6.54 2.94
N THR A 136 -8.80 -5.25 3.27
CA THR A 136 -10.01 -4.73 3.92
C THR A 136 -11.24 -4.89 3.00
N SER A 137 -11.07 -4.66 1.69
CA SER A 137 -12.13 -4.91 0.70
C SER A 137 -12.54 -6.39 0.60
N ARG A 138 -11.66 -7.30 1.00
CA ARG A 138 -11.93 -8.75 1.08
C ARG A 138 -12.56 -9.19 2.39
N GLY A 139 -12.78 -8.24 3.33
CA GLY A 139 -13.40 -8.50 4.62
C GLY A 139 -12.43 -8.74 5.77
N PHE A 140 -11.12 -8.60 5.55
CA PHE A 140 -10.12 -8.76 6.61
C PHE A 140 -10.26 -7.66 7.67
N LYS A 141 -10.09 -8.05 8.91
CA LYS A 141 -10.14 -7.18 10.09
C LYS A 141 -8.87 -7.35 10.92
N GLU A 142 -8.89 -6.87 12.14
CA GLU A 142 -7.74 -6.78 13.04
C GLU A 142 -7.08 -8.14 13.31
N GLU A 143 -7.88 -9.21 13.48
CA GLU A 143 -7.33 -10.54 13.77
C GLU A 143 -6.56 -11.12 12.58
N GLU A 144 -7.09 -10.98 11.36
CA GLU A 144 -6.38 -11.39 10.16
C GLU A 144 -5.10 -10.56 9.96
N MET A 145 -5.09 -9.28 10.36
CA MET A 145 -3.91 -8.42 10.26
C MET A 145 -2.78 -8.87 11.17
N LYS A 146 -3.08 -9.40 12.36
CA LYS A 146 -2.07 -10.01 13.24
C LYS A 146 -1.41 -11.22 12.58
N VAL A 147 -2.22 -12.07 11.96
CA VAL A 147 -1.72 -13.25 11.24
C VAL A 147 -0.86 -12.83 10.05
N VAL A 148 -1.34 -11.89 9.24
CA VAL A 148 -0.59 -11.37 8.07
C VAL A 148 0.75 -10.76 8.50
N GLY A 149 0.77 -9.95 9.56
CA GLY A 149 2.01 -9.36 10.09
C GLY A 149 2.99 -10.42 10.55
N SER A 150 2.51 -11.43 11.29
CA SER A 150 3.34 -12.58 11.70
C SER A 150 3.91 -13.35 10.50
N LEU A 151 3.11 -13.60 9.46
CA LEU A 151 3.55 -14.28 8.23
C LEU A 151 4.63 -13.48 7.49
N ILE A 152 4.45 -12.15 7.38
CA ILE A 152 5.47 -11.27 6.78
C ILE A 152 6.80 -11.39 7.56
N CYS A 153 6.77 -11.34 8.88
CA CYS A 153 7.97 -11.48 9.71
C CYS A 153 8.62 -12.87 9.59
N GLN A 154 7.82 -13.93 9.48
CA GLN A 154 8.34 -15.28 9.25
C GLN A 154 9.04 -15.41 7.90
N CYS A 155 8.55 -14.74 6.85
CA CYS A 155 9.21 -14.72 5.55
C CYS A 155 10.58 -14.01 5.57
N ALA A 156 10.80 -13.12 6.54
CA ALA A 156 12.08 -12.43 6.70
C ALA A 156 13.16 -13.26 7.41
N ARG A 157 12.82 -14.42 7.98
CA ARG A 157 13.76 -15.27 8.72
C ARG A 157 14.68 -16.08 7.81
N ASP A 158 15.82 -16.52 8.36
CA ASP A 158 16.80 -17.34 7.65
C ASP A 158 16.27 -18.74 7.30
N ASP A 159 15.31 -19.26 8.08
CA ASP A 159 14.71 -20.58 7.88
C ASP A 159 13.51 -20.55 6.88
N PHE A 160 13.30 -19.45 6.16
CA PHE A 160 12.21 -19.27 5.20
C PHE A 160 12.06 -20.46 4.24
N GLN A 161 13.15 -20.89 3.62
CA GLN A 161 13.12 -21.97 2.61
C GLN A 161 12.58 -23.29 3.17
N SER A 162 12.88 -23.61 4.42
CA SER A 162 12.38 -24.82 5.07
C SER A 162 10.91 -24.74 5.49
N ASN A 163 10.36 -23.52 5.58
CA ASN A 163 9.00 -23.26 6.07
C ASN A 163 8.01 -22.87 4.96
N ILE A 164 8.44 -22.76 3.71
CA ILE A 164 7.67 -22.18 2.61
C ILE A 164 6.31 -22.86 2.38
N GLU A 165 6.24 -24.19 2.45
CA GLU A 165 4.98 -24.92 2.27
C GLU A 165 3.99 -24.70 3.43
N SER A 166 4.50 -24.60 4.65
CA SER A 166 3.69 -24.26 5.82
C SER A 166 3.15 -22.83 5.72
N LEU A 167 3.97 -21.88 5.30
CA LEU A 167 3.57 -20.48 5.10
C LEU A 167 2.52 -20.37 4.00
N ARG A 168 2.70 -21.05 2.87
CA ARG A 168 1.69 -21.13 1.78
C ARG A 168 0.36 -21.67 2.28
N ALA A 169 0.38 -22.72 3.09
CA ALA A 169 -0.84 -23.30 3.65
C ALA A 169 -1.56 -22.31 4.58
N GLN A 170 -0.83 -21.58 5.40
CA GLN A 170 -1.39 -20.56 6.30
C GLN A 170 -1.99 -19.39 5.52
N VAL A 171 -1.32 -18.89 4.48
CA VAL A 171 -1.86 -17.81 3.62
C VAL A 171 -3.12 -18.24 2.89
N LYS A 172 -3.18 -19.51 2.43
CA LYS A 172 -4.39 -20.05 1.77
C LYS A 172 -5.57 -20.27 2.72
N ALA A 173 -5.32 -20.34 4.01
CA ALA A 173 -6.35 -20.51 5.03
C ALA A 173 -7.01 -19.19 5.47
N LEU A 174 -6.41 -18.05 5.11
CA LEU A 174 -6.96 -16.70 5.30
C LEU A 174 -8.01 -16.36 4.21
#